data_9077d1073d5c8ac8af97aeff6c18d028
#
_entry.id   9077d1073d5c8ac8af97aeff6c18d028
#
_cell.length_a   1.000
_cell.length_b   1.000
_cell.length_c   1.000
_cell.angle_alpha   90.00
_cell.angle_beta   90.00
_cell.angle_gamma   90.00
#
_symmetry.space_group_name_H-M   'P 1'
#
loop_
_entity.id
_entity.type
_entity.pdbx_description
1 polymer ?
#
loop_
_entity_poly.entity_id
_entity_poly.type
_entity_poly.pdbx_seq_one_letter_code
_entity_poly.pdbx_strand_id
1 'polypeptide(L)'
;MDATVYLDRTLAKYAGSFDILKPYFACGTEYDAYGHYISQDEKYVLTRKATLWTIRGHEHVLFRIADACTAEMLDEAETAMKEHMIPDLVCRGERYPEKDHMYSYLTFVFICNHSPSQDILERLCSYRFTQNFLFTFRGFAQAHLILVDMEKKQVYTNREAKQMREFFYSTFEEIRRGMAGYEESYGKLI
;
A
#
# COMPACT_ATOMS: atom_id res chain seq x y z
N MET A 1 5.25 -13.43 -16.44
CA MET A 1 4.50 -13.59 -15.16
C MET A 1 3.32 -12.66 -15.25
N ASP A 2 2.13 -13.11 -14.94
CA ASP A 2 0.90 -12.34 -15.04
C ASP A 2 0.75 -11.40 -13.82
N ALA A 3 0.32 -10.14 -14.06
CA ALA A 3 0.15 -9.15 -13.01
C ALA A 3 -0.99 -9.51 -12.04
N THR A 4 -2.04 -10.19 -12.52
CA THR A 4 -3.14 -10.68 -11.69
C THR A 4 -2.65 -11.75 -10.71
N VAL A 5 -1.83 -12.70 -11.18
CA VAL A 5 -1.22 -13.73 -10.32
C VAL A 5 -0.31 -13.07 -9.26
N TYR A 6 0.44 -12.03 -9.66
CA TYR A 6 1.27 -11.28 -8.73
C TYR A 6 0.44 -10.55 -7.67
N LEU A 7 -0.65 -9.88 -8.09
CA LEU A 7 -1.57 -9.23 -7.17
C LEU A 7 -2.19 -10.24 -6.19
N ASP A 8 -2.74 -11.34 -6.69
CA ASP A 8 -3.38 -12.35 -5.83
C ASP A 8 -2.40 -12.93 -4.81
N ARG A 9 -1.15 -13.19 -5.21
CA ARG A 9 -0.10 -13.63 -4.28
C ARG A 9 0.23 -12.55 -3.25
N THR A 10 0.31 -11.29 -3.66
CA THR A 10 0.52 -10.16 -2.77
C THR A 10 -0.62 -10.05 -1.75
N LEU A 11 -1.87 -10.08 -2.22
CA LEU A 11 -3.04 -10.01 -1.35
C LEU A 11 -3.13 -11.18 -0.36
N ALA A 12 -2.72 -12.38 -0.77
CA ALA A 12 -2.64 -13.54 0.14
C ALA A 12 -1.67 -13.28 1.33
N LYS A 13 -0.58 -12.53 1.11
CA LYS A 13 0.33 -12.10 2.18
C LYS A 13 -0.28 -11.03 3.08
N TYR A 14 -1.11 -10.15 2.51
CA TYR A 14 -1.81 -9.10 3.27
C TYR A 14 -2.99 -9.65 4.09
N ALA A 15 -3.70 -10.67 3.60
CA ALA A 15 -4.94 -11.19 4.19
C ALA A 15 -4.82 -11.67 5.65
N GLY A 16 -3.59 -11.95 6.14
CA GLY A 16 -3.35 -12.30 7.53
C GLY A 16 -3.47 -11.15 8.53
N SER A 17 -3.42 -9.89 8.04
CA SER A 17 -3.38 -8.69 8.88
C SER A 17 -4.26 -7.55 8.36
N PHE A 18 -4.64 -7.57 7.09
CA PHE A 18 -5.43 -6.53 6.44
C PHE A 18 -6.84 -7.00 6.12
N ASP A 19 -7.81 -6.13 6.30
CA ASP A 19 -9.14 -6.29 5.71
C ASP A 19 -9.06 -5.92 4.23
N ILE A 20 -9.43 -6.85 3.31
CA ILE A 20 -9.29 -6.70 1.86
C ILE A 20 -10.66 -6.56 1.21
N LEU A 21 -10.82 -5.55 0.34
CA LEU A 21 -11.96 -5.34 -0.54
C LEU A 21 -11.54 -5.41 -2.01
N LYS A 22 -12.32 -6.10 -2.88
CA LYS A 22 -12.08 -6.24 -4.32
C LYS A 22 -13.41 -6.21 -5.08
N PRO A 23 -13.60 -5.37 -6.09
CA PRO A 23 -12.81 -4.16 -6.41
C PRO A 23 -13.07 -3.03 -5.41
N TYR A 24 -12.36 -1.90 -5.56
CA TYR A 24 -12.57 -0.71 -4.76
C TYR A 24 -12.65 0.54 -5.64
N PHE A 25 -13.57 1.47 -5.32
CA PHE A 25 -13.80 2.69 -6.09
C PHE A 25 -13.48 3.94 -5.24
N ALA A 26 -12.67 4.83 -5.80
CA ALA A 26 -12.35 6.12 -5.19
C ALA A 26 -12.23 7.21 -6.28
N CYS A 27 -12.91 8.35 -6.09
CA CYS A 27 -12.86 9.51 -6.99
C CYS A 27 -13.08 9.18 -8.48
N GLY A 28 -13.98 8.24 -8.77
CA GLY A 28 -14.28 7.80 -10.15
C GLY A 28 -13.29 6.81 -10.76
N THR A 29 -12.23 6.45 -10.03
CA THR A 29 -11.24 5.45 -10.44
C THR A 29 -11.52 4.12 -9.77
N GLU A 30 -11.46 3.03 -10.54
CA GLU A 30 -11.51 1.66 -10.05
C GLU A 30 -10.09 1.16 -9.71
N TYR A 31 -9.95 0.62 -8.51
CA TYR A 31 -8.74 -0.06 -8.04
C TYR A 31 -9.03 -1.56 -7.92
N ASP A 32 -8.06 -2.39 -8.29
CA ASP A 32 -8.21 -3.86 -8.27
C ASP A 32 -8.41 -4.40 -6.86
N ALA A 33 -7.83 -3.73 -5.85
CA ALA A 33 -8.06 -4.06 -4.45
C ALA A 33 -7.77 -2.85 -3.54
N TYR A 34 -8.37 -2.90 -2.35
CA TYR A 34 -8.06 -2.04 -1.21
C TYR A 34 -7.77 -2.91 0.00
N GLY A 35 -6.74 -2.54 0.76
CA GLY A 35 -6.39 -3.15 2.03
C GLY A 35 -6.38 -2.14 3.16
N HIS A 36 -6.92 -2.50 4.32
CA HIS A 36 -6.88 -1.69 5.52
C HIS A 36 -6.29 -2.48 6.70
N TYR A 37 -5.28 -1.91 7.33
CA TYR A 37 -4.65 -2.44 8.55
C TYR A 37 -4.75 -1.43 9.68
N ILE A 38 -5.01 -1.93 10.89
CA ILE A 38 -5.02 -1.15 12.12
C ILE A 38 -4.00 -1.74 13.09
N SER A 39 -2.99 -0.94 13.44
CA SER A 39 -2.10 -1.24 14.56
C SER A 39 -2.64 -0.61 15.83
N GLN A 40 -2.80 -1.41 16.89
CA GLN A 40 -3.15 -0.92 18.23
C GLN A 40 -2.00 -1.28 19.18
N ASP A 41 -1.30 -0.27 19.66
CA ASP A 41 -0.32 -0.44 20.75
C ASP A 41 -0.93 0.05 22.07
N GLU A 42 -1.17 -0.89 22.99
CA GLU A 42 -1.54 -0.59 24.36
C GLU A 42 -0.28 -0.50 25.21
N LYS A 43 0.13 0.72 25.60
CA LYS A 43 1.21 0.89 26.59
C LYS A 43 0.62 0.84 28.00
N TYR A 44 0.85 -0.27 28.69
CA TYR A 44 0.57 -0.38 30.12
C TYR A 44 1.60 0.42 30.91
N VAL A 45 1.19 1.50 31.56
CA VAL A 45 2.01 2.15 32.59
C VAL A 45 1.70 1.52 33.93
N LEU A 46 2.75 1.02 34.62
CA LEU A 46 2.72 0.19 35.82
C LEU A 46 2.09 0.84 37.08
N THR A 47 1.27 1.86 36.99
CA THR A 47 0.57 2.44 38.14
C THR A 47 -0.93 2.50 37.92
N ARG A 48 -1.68 1.97 38.89
CA ARG A 48 -3.16 1.81 38.92
C ARG A 48 -4.02 3.08 38.67
N LYS A 49 -3.43 4.22 38.30
CA LYS A 49 -4.12 5.49 38.01
C LYS A 49 -3.70 6.17 36.71
N ALA A 50 -2.85 5.54 35.88
CA ALA A 50 -2.49 6.11 34.60
C ALA A 50 -3.54 5.73 33.55
N THR A 51 -4.18 6.71 32.96
CA THR A 51 -5.08 6.60 31.81
C THR A 51 -4.33 5.85 30.71
N LEU A 52 -4.88 4.72 30.26
CA LEU A 52 -4.40 3.97 29.10
C LEU A 52 -4.39 4.91 27.90
N TRP A 53 -3.23 5.16 27.34
CA TRP A 53 -3.10 5.85 26.07
C TRP A 53 -3.07 4.76 24.98
N THR A 54 -4.17 4.62 24.28
CA THR A 54 -4.23 3.79 23.07
C THR A 54 -3.63 4.61 21.93
N ILE A 55 -2.64 4.07 21.26
CA ILE A 55 -2.06 4.67 20.05
C ILE A 55 -2.51 3.83 18.87
N ARG A 56 -3.14 4.45 17.86
CA ARG A 56 -3.59 3.79 16.64
C ARG A 56 -2.81 4.26 15.43
N GLY A 57 -2.26 3.29 14.72
CA GLY A 57 -1.69 3.47 13.40
C GLY A 57 -2.58 2.79 12.35
N HIS A 58 -2.71 3.39 11.19
CA HIS A 58 -3.48 2.85 10.07
C HIS A 58 -2.59 2.73 8.84
N GLU A 59 -2.84 1.70 8.03
CA GLU A 59 -2.34 1.64 6.67
C GLU A 59 -3.51 1.35 5.72
N HIS A 60 -3.67 2.22 4.73
CA HIS A 60 -4.64 2.11 3.65
C HIS A 60 -3.87 1.87 2.36
N VAL A 61 -4.09 0.73 1.72
CA VAL A 61 -3.36 0.32 0.51
C VAL A 61 -4.31 0.18 -0.66
N LEU A 62 -4.07 0.92 -1.75
CA LEU A 62 -4.78 0.81 -3.01
C LEU A 62 -3.89 0.11 -4.04
N PHE A 63 -4.41 -0.95 -4.67
CA PHE A 63 -3.72 -1.73 -5.70
C PHE A 63 -4.34 -1.46 -7.06
N ARG A 64 -3.50 -1.23 -8.06
CA ARG A 64 -3.93 -1.03 -9.44
C ARG A 64 -3.00 -1.76 -10.40
N ILE A 65 -3.60 -2.62 -11.24
CA ILE A 65 -2.93 -3.26 -12.38
C ILE A 65 -3.07 -2.33 -13.59
N ALA A 66 -2.00 -2.17 -14.36
CA ALA A 66 -2.01 -1.42 -15.61
C ALA A 66 -0.97 -1.97 -16.59
N ASP A 67 -1.10 -1.59 -17.86
CA ASP A 67 -0.07 -1.94 -18.84
C ASP A 67 1.23 -1.21 -18.54
N ALA A 68 1.18 0.09 -18.30
CA ALA A 68 2.32 0.88 -17.83
C ALA A 68 1.82 1.98 -16.87
N CYS A 69 2.65 2.41 -15.95
CA CYS A 69 2.35 3.57 -15.10
C CYS A 69 2.44 4.86 -15.93
N THR A 70 1.43 5.70 -15.82
CA THR A 70 1.35 6.99 -16.54
C THR A 70 1.31 8.17 -15.57
N ALA A 71 1.47 9.37 -16.12
CA ALA A 71 1.35 10.62 -15.34
C ALA A 71 -0.05 10.78 -14.75
N GLU A 72 -1.07 10.45 -15.55
CA GLU A 72 -2.48 10.50 -15.15
C GLU A 72 -2.75 9.59 -13.95
N MET A 73 -2.18 8.39 -13.92
CA MET A 73 -2.34 7.47 -12.77
C MET A 73 -1.74 8.05 -11.49
N LEU A 74 -0.63 8.78 -11.58
CA LEU A 74 -0.04 9.46 -10.42
C LEU A 74 -0.90 10.66 -9.97
N ASP A 75 -1.52 11.40 -10.93
CA ASP A 75 -2.45 12.48 -10.62
C ASP A 75 -3.75 11.96 -9.99
N GLU A 76 -4.30 10.84 -10.50
CA GLU A 76 -5.46 10.16 -9.93
C GLU A 76 -5.17 9.66 -8.51
N ALA A 77 -3.98 9.10 -8.25
CA ALA A 77 -3.58 8.69 -6.92
C ALA A 77 -3.48 9.88 -5.95
N GLU A 78 -2.94 11.01 -6.41
CA GLU A 78 -2.88 12.23 -5.61
C GLU A 78 -4.29 12.77 -5.31
N THR A 79 -5.19 12.73 -6.27
CA THR A 79 -6.61 13.11 -6.12
C THR A 79 -7.30 12.18 -5.13
N ALA A 80 -7.19 10.86 -5.31
CA ALA A 80 -7.77 9.88 -4.40
C ALA A 80 -7.25 10.05 -2.96
N MET A 81 -5.97 10.36 -2.79
CA MET A 81 -5.38 10.62 -1.48
C MET A 81 -5.99 11.85 -0.81
N LYS A 82 -6.09 12.98 -1.53
CA LYS A 82 -6.53 14.27 -0.98
C LYS A 82 -8.05 14.38 -0.81
N GLU A 83 -8.81 13.81 -1.75
CA GLU A 83 -10.26 14.00 -1.83
C GLU A 83 -11.06 12.81 -1.26
N HIS A 84 -10.42 11.65 -1.04
CA HIS A 84 -11.07 10.48 -0.48
C HIS A 84 -10.32 9.91 0.74
N MET A 85 -9.07 9.47 0.59
CA MET A 85 -8.40 8.75 1.68
C MET A 85 -8.25 9.62 2.93
N ILE A 86 -7.85 10.87 2.80
CA ILE A 86 -7.70 11.77 3.95
C ILE A 86 -9.06 12.12 4.56
N PRO A 87 -10.04 12.68 3.83
CA PRO A 87 -11.31 13.09 4.45
C PRO A 87 -12.14 11.89 4.93
N ASP A 88 -12.24 10.83 4.15
CA ASP A 88 -13.21 9.76 4.42
C ASP A 88 -12.60 8.61 5.24
N LEU A 89 -11.34 8.21 4.97
CA LEU A 89 -10.72 7.06 5.63
C LEU A 89 -9.93 7.47 6.88
N VAL A 90 -9.15 8.55 6.80
CA VAL A 90 -8.34 9.02 7.93
C VAL A 90 -9.15 9.85 8.90
N CYS A 91 -9.87 10.85 8.38
CA CYS A 91 -10.66 11.77 9.20
C CYS A 91 -12.12 11.30 9.42
N ARG A 92 -12.61 10.31 8.65
CA ARG A 92 -13.96 9.72 8.75
C ARG A 92 -15.07 10.75 8.67
N GLY A 93 -14.93 11.72 7.75
CA GLY A 93 -15.85 12.83 7.55
C GLY A 93 -15.72 13.96 8.57
N GLU A 94 -14.85 13.81 9.57
CA GLU A 94 -14.58 14.84 10.56
C GLU A 94 -13.44 15.78 10.12
N ARG A 95 -13.30 16.92 10.81
CA ARG A 95 -12.22 17.89 10.50
C ARG A 95 -10.81 17.33 10.78
N TYR A 96 -10.68 16.42 11.75
CA TYR A 96 -9.42 15.84 12.20
C TYR A 96 -9.60 14.35 12.55
N PRO A 97 -8.56 13.54 12.48
CA PRO A 97 -8.59 12.16 12.94
C PRO A 97 -8.94 12.03 14.43
N GLU A 98 -9.27 10.82 14.86
CA GLU A 98 -9.54 10.47 16.27
C GLU A 98 -8.41 10.88 17.21
N LYS A 99 -8.70 11.02 18.52
CA LYS A 99 -7.73 11.53 19.52
C LYS A 99 -6.50 10.65 19.68
N ASP A 100 -6.65 9.36 19.51
CA ASP A 100 -5.63 8.33 19.64
C ASP A 100 -4.93 8.00 18.30
N HIS A 101 -5.29 8.70 17.22
CA HIS A 101 -4.62 8.56 15.93
C HIS A 101 -3.18 9.08 16.00
N MET A 102 -2.23 8.24 15.55
CA MET A 102 -0.81 8.57 15.51
C MET A 102 -0.29 8.74 14.08
N TYR A 103 -0.64 7.80 13.19
CA TYR A 103 -0.26 7.88 11.79
C TYR A 103 -1.25 7.14 10.90
N SER A 104 -1.33 7.58 9.64
CA SER A 104 -1.96 6.84 8.55
C SER A 104 -1.01 6.79 7.36
N TYR A 105 -0.62 5.59 6.92
CA TYR A 105 0.09 5.40 5.66
C TYR A 105 -0.93 5.24 4.53
N LEU A 106 -0.77 6.06 3.49
CA LEU A 106 -1.59 6.08 2.30
C LEU A 106 -0.77 5.49 1.16
N THR A 107 -0.91 4.18 0.97
CA THR A 107 -0.05 3.38 0.10
C THR A 107 -0.76 3.13 -1.24
N PHE A 108 -0.07 3.43 -2.34
CA PHE A 108 -0.50 3.10 -3.70
C PHE A 108 0.49 2.11 -4.31
N VAL A 109 -0.03 0.98 -4.79
CA VAL A 109 0.75 -0.09 -5.43
C VAL A 109 0.31 -0.22 -6.88
N PHE A 110 1.16 0.25 -7.80
CA PHE A 110 0.97 0.09 -9.24
C PHE A 110 1.71 -1.16 -9.69
N ILE A 111 0.99 -2.13 -10.26
CA ILE A 111 1.55 -3.37 -10.81
C ILE A 111 1.46 -3.26 -12.33
N CYS A 112 2.60 -3.01 -13.00
CA CYS A 112 2.64 -2.66 -14.40
C CYS A 112 3.26 -3.77 -15.24
N ASN A 113 2.58 -4.15 -16.33
CA ASN A 113 3.06 -5.19 -17.26
C ASN A 113 4.34 -4.76 -17.98
N HIS A 114 4.45 -3.47 -18.31
CA HIS A 114 5.59 -2.87 -19.00
C HIS A 114 6.30 -1.84 -18.13
N SER A 115 7.60 -1.69 -18.39
CA SER A 115 8.43 -0.70 -17.70
C SER A 115 7.93 0.72 -17.97
N PRO A 116 7.79 1.56 -16.93
CA PRO A 116 7.45 2.98 -17.10
C PRO A 116 8.59 3.75 -17.74
N SER A 117 8.29 4.94 -18.26
CA SER A 117 9.30 5.87 -18.74
C SER A 117 10.15 6.42 -17.58
N GLN A 118 11.33 6.96 -17.89
CA GLN A 118 12.26 7.45 -16.88
C GLN A 118 11.69 8.65 -16.09
N ASP A 119 10.95 9.54 -16.74
CA ASP A 119 10.29 10.69 -16.12
C ASP A 119 9.20 10.28 -15.12
N ILE A 120 8.45 9.21 -15.41
CA ILE A 120 7.48 8.63 -14.46
C ILE A 120 8.18 8.03 -13.25
N LEU A 121 9.29 7.32 -13.45
CA LEU A 121 10.09 6.79 -12.34
C LEU A 121 10.65 7.90 -11.46
N GLU A 122 11.20 8.95 -12.06
CA GLU A 122 11.72 10.10 -11.33
C GLU A 122 10.62 10.80 -10.52
N ARG A 123 9.45 11.02 -11.14
CA ARG A 123 8.28 11.59 -10.48
C ARG A 123 7.84 10.74 -9.29
N LEU A 124 7.67 9.43 -9.46
CA LEU A 124 7.26 8.51 -8.41
C LEU A 124 8.29 8.46 -7.27
N CYS A 125 9.56 8.26 -7.59
CA CYS A 125 10.63 8.14 -6.59
C CYS A 125 10.89 9.44 -5.81
N SER A 126 10.68 10.60 -6.46
CA SER A 126 10.84 11.92 -5.84
C SER A 126 9.60 12.40 -5.08
N TYR A 127 8.46 11.74 -5.26
CA TYR A 127 7.19 12.17 -4.65
C TYR A 127 7.28 12.22 -3.13
N ARG A 128 6.77 13.29 -2.55
CA ARG A 128 6.71 13.53 -1.11
C ARG A 128 5.36 14.11 -0.73
N PHE A 129 4.71 13.47 0.21
CA PHE A 129 3.51 14.02 0.81
C PHE A 129 3.42 13.60 2.27
N THR A 130 3.24 14.58 3.14
CA THR A 130 2.93 14.36 4.56
C THR A 130 1.98 15.47 5.01
N GLN A 131 0.87 15.09 5.59
CA GLN A 131 -0.09 16.01 6.20
C GLN A 131 -0.12 15.81 7.72
N ASN A 132 0.25 16.84 8.46
CA ASN A 132 0.17 16.84 9.91
C ASN A 132 -1.20 17.35 10.37
N PHE A 133 -1.77 16.72 11.38
CA PHE A 133 -3.04 17.11 11.97
C PHE A 133 -2.82 17.78 13.33
N LEU A 134 -3.32 19.04 13.47
CA LEU A 134 -3.16 19.84 14.69
C LEU A 134 -1.72 19.88 15.20
N PHE A 135 -0.76 20.27 14.34
CA PHE A 135 0.67 20.30 14.70
C PHE A 135 1.19 18.96 15.25
N THR A 136 0.72 17.83 14.68
CA THR A 136 0.99 16.45 15.12
C THR A 136 0.27 15.97 16.40
N PHE A 137 -0.51 16.80 17.08
CA PHE A 137 -1.31 16.36 18.24
C PHE A 137 -2.37 15.29 17.87
N ARG A 138 -2.74 15.21 16.59
CA ARG A 138 -3.60 14.17 16.01
C ARG A 138 -2.86 13.34 14.98
N GLY A 139 -1.52 13.24 15.10
CA GLY A 139 -0.68 12.46 14.21
C GLY A 139 -0.52 13.06 12.82
N PHE A 140 -0.25 12.18 11.84
CA PHE A 140 -0.01 12.57 10.45
C PHE A 140 -0.51 11.50 9.47
N ALA A 141 -0.71 11.92 8.21
CA ALA A 141 -0.87 11.02 7.06
C ALA A 141 0.33 11.17 6.13
N GLN A 142 0.82 10.06 5.55
CA GLN A 142 2.01 10.04 4.70
C GLN A 142 1.79 9.13 3.49
N ALA A 143 2.17 9.62 2.29
CA ALA A 143 2.05 8.85 1.06
C ALA A 143 3.21 7.88 0.85
N HIS A 144 2.87 6.63 0.54
CA HIS A 144 3.77 5.58 0.09
C HIS A 144 3.42 5.20 -1.35
N LEU A 145 4.36 5.41 -2.28
CA LEU A 145 4.18 5.03 -3.68
C LEU A 145 5.10 3.87 -4.01
N ILE A 146 4.52 2.82 -4.59
CA ILE A 146 5.20 1.59 -4.97
C ILE A 146 4.83 1.25 -6.40
N LEU A 147 5.82 0.99 -7.25
CA LEU A 147 5.64 0.51 -8.60
C LEU A 147 6.36 -0.83 -8.76
N VAL A 148 5.60 -1.83 -9.16
CA VAL A 148 6.08 -3.17 -9.49
C VAL A 148 6.14 -3.28 -11.00
N ASP A 149 7.36 -3.31 -11.54
CA ASP A 149 7.66 -3.51 -12.95
C ASP A 149 7.74 -5.01 -13.23
N MET A 150 6.70 -5.56 -13.86
CA MET A 150 6.57 -6.98 -14.15
C MET A 150 7.53 -7.43 -15.26
N GLU A 151 7.89 -6.53 -16.19
CA GLU A 151 8.79 -6.80 -17.29
C GLU A 151 10.22 -7.01 -16.79
N LYS A 152 10.74 -6.06 -15.99
CA LYS A 152 12.09 -6.11 -15.43
C LYS A 152 12.18 -6.83 -14.09
N LYS A 153 11.05 -7.19 -13.49
CA LYS A 153 10.95 -7.73 -12.12
C LYS A 153 11.64 -6.81 -11.10
N GLN A 154 11.36 -5.53 -11.23
CA GLN A 154 11.91 -4.48 -10.37
C GLN A 154 10.80 -3.83 -9.53
N VAL A 155 11.17 -3.36 -8.35
CA VAL A 155 10.28 -2.61 -7.46
C VAL A 155 10.88 -1.23 -7.23
N TYR A 156 10.13 -0.20 -7.60
CA TYR A 156 10.48 1.20 -7.37
C TYR A 156 9.58 1.78 -6.29
N THR A 157 10.12 2.65 -5.47
CA THR A 157 9.36 3.26 -4.37
C THR A 157 9.78 4.71 -4.18
N ASN A 158 8.87 5.55 -3.67
CA ASN A 158 9.32 6.80 -3.08
C ASN A 158 10.15 6.51 -1.80
N ARG A 159 10.75 7.57 -1.23
CA ARG A 159 11.66 7.44 -0.08
C ARG A 159 10.95 6.82 1.13
N GLU A 160 9.73 7.23 1.37
CA GLU A 160 8.92 6.86 2.54
C GLU A 160 8.53 5.38 2.53
N ALA A 161 8.31 4.79 1.33
CA ALA A 161 7.97 3.38 1.15
C ALA A 161 9.19 2.45 0.98
N LYS A 162 10.43 2.95 1.10
CA LYS A 162 11.66 2.18 0.81
C LYS A 162 11.73 0.86 1.56
N GLN A 163 11.29 0.82 2.80
CA GLN A 163 11.30 -0.39 3.63
C GLN A 163 10.35 -1.49 3.12
N MET A 164 9.35 -1.13 2.29
CA MET A 164 8.38 -2.08 1.75
C MET A 164 8.92 -2.83 0.52
N ARG A 165 10.03 -2.39 -0.09
CA ARG A 165 10.56 -2.99 -1.33
C ARG A 165 10.79 -4.49 -1.21
N GLU A 166 11.39 -4.93 -0.12
CA GLU A 166 11.73 -6.36 0.10
C GLU A 166 10.47 -7.24 0.13
N PHE A 167 9.38 -6.74 0.72
CA PHE A 167 8.10 -7.43 0.74
C PHE A 167 7.59 -7.72 -0.68
N PHE A 168 7.66 -6.73 -1.59
CA PHE A 168 7.21 -6.90 -2.98
C PHE A 168 8.21 -7.74 -3.80
N TYR A 169 9.51 -7.63 -3.56
CA TYR A 169 10.50 -8.50 -4.19
C TYR A 169 10.30 -9.97 -3.81
N SER A 170 10.03 -10.25 -2.55
CA SER A 170 9.81 -11.62 -2.07
C SER A 170 8.60 -12.29 -2.75
N THR A 171 7.61 -11.51 -3.21
CA THR A 171 6.48 -12.03 -3.97
C THR A 171 6.92 -12.65 -5.31
N PHE A 172 7.86 -12.04 -6.04
CA PHE A 172 8.43 -12.62 -7.26
C PHE A 172 9.11 -13.97 -6.97
N GLU A 173 9.88 -14.05 -5.88
CA GLU A 173 10.58 -15.27 -5.49
C GLU A 173 9.61 -16.39 -5.08
N GLU A 174 8.56 -16.05 -4.36
CA GLU A 174 7.53 -17.02 -3.96
C GLU A 174 6.80 -17.62 -5.16
N ILE A 175 6.41 -16.79 -6.15
CA ILE A 175 5.76 -17.26 -7.38
C ILE A 175 6.71 -18.17 -8.15
N ARG A 176 8.00 -17.78 -8.28
CA ARG A 176 9.02 -18.59 -8.97
C ARG A 176 9.19 -19.96 -8.32
N ARG A 177 9.27 -20.02 -6.99
CA ARG A 177 9.39 -21.29 -6.24
C ARG A 177 8.16 -22.17 -6.40
N GLY A 178 6.97 -21.57 -6.37
CA GLY A 178 5.72 -22.29 -6.60
C GLY A 178 5.65 -22.92 -8.00
N MET A 179 6.11 -22.20 -9.03
CA MET A 179 6.19 -22.72 -10.40
C MET A 179 7.24 -23.86 -10.54
N ALA A 180 8.41 -23.72 -9.94
CA ALA A 180 9.45 -24.76 -9.97
C ALA A 180 9.01 -26.05 -9.27
N GLY A 181 8.31 -25.96 -8.13
CA GLY A 181 7.77 -27.12 -7.45
C GLY A 181 6.65 -27.84 -8.24
N TYR A 182 5.93 -27.10 -9.10
CA TYR A 182 4.93 -27.69 -10.02
C TYR A 182 5.62 -28.48 -11.16
N GLU A 183 6.67 -27.94 -11.76
CA GLU A 183 7.46 -28.60 -12.84
C GLU A 183 8.16 -29.88 -12.34
N GLU A 184 8.72 -29.87 -11.12
CA GLU A 184 9.34 -31.06 -10.52
C GLU A 184 8.32 -32.17 -10.17
N SER A 185 7.08 -31.80 -9.80
CA SER A 185 6.04 -32.78 -9.46
C SER A 185 5.36 -33.40 -10.68
N TYR A 186 5.26 -32.67 -11.80
CA TYR A 186 4.63 -33.15 -13.04
C TYR A 186 5.65 -33.63 -14.09
N GLY A 187 6.88 -33.14 -14.10
CA GLY A 187 7.95 -33.62 -14.99
C GLY A 187 8.44 -35.04 -14.71
N LYS A 188 8.04 -35.66 -13.61
CA LYS A 188 8.32 -37.08 -13.28
C LYS A 188 7.23 -38.06 -13.74
N LEU A 189 6.20 -37.59 -14.44
CA LEU A 189 5.06 -38.39 -14.91
C LEU A 189 5.01 -38.61 -16.42
N ILE A 190 6.10 -38.27 -17.17
CA ILE A 190 6.25 -38.60 -18.61
C ILE A 190 7.43 -39.49 -18.81
#